data_d3ff6fa2afdeaa7c593dfc9ada23c855
#
_entry.id   d3ff6fa2afdeaa7c593dfc9ada23c855
#
_cell.length_a   1.000
_cell.length_b   1.000
_cell.length_c   1.000
_cell.angle_alpha   90.00
_cell.angle_beta   90.00
_cell.angle_gamma   90.00
#
_symmetry.space_group_name_H-M   'P 1'
#
loop_
_entity.id
_entity.type
_entity.pdbx_description
1 polymer ?
#
loop_
_entity_poly.entity_id
_entity_poly.type
_entity_poly.pdbx_seq_one_letter_code
_entity_poly.pdbx_strand_id
1 'polypeptide(L)'
;GRSVIGSMDDLDAAELDEFIGFNEKYYNPNNAVLVVTGDIDIAETKALIMDYFGTIENNAESNVKLEITEPAIEETRYATEYDTNIQIPAYIFSYITPKSVEKDAYTLDYISSILTGGNSSRMYKRMVDKDKVALQVLAFNQANQDYGTYTMGAIIKGEPDWDILKSTMDQEIKKLQTVLISDKEYQKLQNQFETNYVQANSSV
;
A
#
# COMPACT_ATOMS: atom_id res chain seq x y z
N GLY A 1 5.13 16.01 4.18
CA GLY A 1 3.70 15.82 3.91
C GLY A 1 2.94 15.86 5.22
N ARG A 2 1.63 16.12 5.16
CA ARG A 2 0.78 16.07 6.35
C ARG A 2 0.27 14.63 6.55
N SER A 3 0.03 14.21 7.80
CA SER A 3 -0.63 12.95 8.09
C SER A 3 -2.05 12.93 7.52
N VAL A 4 -2.46 11.82 6.93
CA VAL A 4 -3.84 11.65 6.43
C VAL A 4 -4.87 11.71 7.55
N ILE A 5 -4.49 11.27 8.77
CA ILE A 5 -5.37 11.33 9.94
C ILE A 5 -5.50 12.75 10.50
N GLY A 6 -4.62 13.69 10.09
CA GLY A 6 -4.58 15.04 10.63
C GLY A 6 -3.89 15.14 11.98
N SER A 7 -4.16 16.23 12.69
CA SER A 7 -3.67 16.49 14.03
C SER A 7 -4.79 17.01 14.93
N MET A 8 -4.58 16.99 16.25
CA MET A 8 -5.51 17.63 17.19
C MET A 8 -5.61 19.13 16.95
N ASP A 9 -4.50 19.77 16.62
CA ASP A 9 -4.48 21.21 16.31
C ASP A 9 -5.35 21.54 15.08
N ASP A 10 -5.36 20.68 14.04
CA ASP A 10 -6.23 20.84 12.87
C ASP A 10 -7.72 20.69 13.28
N LEU A 11 -8.03 19.77 14.20
CA LEU A 11 -9.40 19.58 14.70
C LEU A 11 -9.86 20.74 15.56
N ASP A 12 -9.00 21.25 16.45
CA ASP A 12 -9.31 22.37 17.34
C ASP A 12 -9.47 23.69 16.58
N ALA A 13 -8.79 23.84 15.44
CA ALA A 13 -8.89 25.00 14.57
C ALA A 13 -10.07 24.98 13.60
N ALA A 14 -10.67 23.80 13.36
CA ALA A 14 -11.73 23.64 12.36
C ALA A 14 -13.06 24.24 12.83
N GLU A 15 -13.70 25.01 11.93
CA GLU A 15 -14.99 25.64 12.18
C GLU A 15 -16.14 24.85 11.53
N LEU A 16 -17.36 24.99 12.06
CA LEU A 16 -18.54 24.29 11.57
C LEU A 16 -18.80 24.51 10.07
N ASP A 17 -18.62 25.75 9.61
CA ASP A 17 -18.84 26.12 8.22
C ASP A 17 -17.88 25.40 7.27
N GLU A 18 -16.67 25.03 7.70
CA GLU A 18 -15.72 24.24 6.92
C GLU A 18 -16.22 22.80 6.73
N PHE A 19 -16.81 22.20 7.79
CA PHE A 19 -17.40 20.86 7.69
C PHE A 19 -18.62 20.85 6.76
N ILE A 20 -19.49 21.88 6.88
CA ILE A 20 -20.66 22.01 6.02
C ILE A 20 -20.22 22.18 4.56
N GLY A 21 -19.32 23.09 4.28
CA GLY A 21 -18.81 23.35 2.93
C GLY A 21 -18.09 22.13 2.32
N PHE A 22 -17.35 21.36 3.14
CA PHE A 22 -16.73 20.11 2.70
C PHE A 22 -17.79 19.05 2.34
N ASN A 23 -18.83 18.90 3.17
CA ASN A 23 -19.93 17.97 2.91
C ASN A 23 -20.66 18.34 1.62
N GLU A 24 -21.09 19.58 1.47
CA GLU A 24 -21.78 20.09 0.29
C GLU A 24 -20.97 19.92 -1.00
N LYS A 25 -19.65 20.07 -0.91
CA LYS A 25 -18.76 19.95 -2.06
C LYS A 25 -18.49 18.51 -2.48
N TYR A 26 -18.29 17.61 -1.52
CA TYR A 26 -17.77 16.27 -1.83
C TYR A 26 -18.79 15.14 -1.66
N TYR A 27 -19.84 15.33 -0.85
CA TYR A 27 -20.85 14.31 -0.55
C TYR A 27 -22.13 14.55 -1.36
N ASN A 28 -22.07 14.26 -2.66
CA ASN A 28 -23.21 14.41 -3.55
C ASN A 28 -23.17 13.32 -4.65
N PRO A 29 -24.30 13.10 -5.35
CA PRO A 29 -24.46 11.95 -6.25
C PRO A 29 -23.46 11.92 -7.41
N ASN A 30 -23.04 13.06 -7.94
CA ASN A 30 -22.08 13.10 -9.04
C ASN A 30 -20.62 12.85 -8.60
N ASN A 31 -20.37 12.69 -7.30
CA ASN A 31 -19.08 12.31 -6.71
C ASN A 31 -19.15 10.99 -5.93
N ALA A 32 -20.22 10.22 -6.07
CA ALA A 32 -20.44 8.97 -5.36
C ALA A 32 -20.79 7.83 -6.33
N VAL A 33 -20.40 6.61 -5.98
CA VAL A 33 -20.82 5.38 -6.66
C VAL A 33 -21.50 4.49 -5.64
N LEU A 34 -22.78 4.19 -5.87
CA LEU A 34 -23.55 3.26 -5.04
C LEU A 34 -23.47 1.86 -5.66
N VAL A 35 -22.98 0.90 -4.88
CA VAL A 35 -22.96 -0.51 -5.26
C VAL A 35 -23.84 -1.30 -4.29
N VAL A 36 -24.79 -2.04 -4.84
CA VAL A 36 -25.67 -2.92 -4.06
C VAL A 36 -25.50 -4.36 -4.55
N THR A 37 -25.13 -5.26 -3.64
CA THR A 37 -24.89 -6.68 -3.93
C THR A 37 -25.63 -7.56 -2.94
N GLY A 38 -25.99 -8.78 -3.36
CA GLY A 38 -26.65 -9.77 -2.52
C GLY A 38 -27.82 -10.46 -3.23
N ASP A 39 -28.67 -11.11 -2.46
CA ASP A 39 -29.93 -11.69 -2.95
C ASP A 39 -31.00 -10.59 -3.04
N ILE A 40 -31.03 -9.89 -4.17
CA ILE A 40 -31.87 -8.72 -4.42
C ILE A 40 -32.69 -8.85 -5.69
N ASP A 41 -33.90 -8.27 -5.70
CA ASP A 41 -34.62 -7.95 -6.93
C ASP A 41 -34.13 -6.62 -7.48
N ILE A 42 -33.62 -6.64 -8.72
CA ILE A 42 -33.02 -5.47 -9.36
C ILE A 42 -34.04 -4.34 -9.58
N ALA A 43 -35.29 -4.67 -9.94
CA ALA A 43 -36.30 -3.67 -10.25
C ALA A 43 -36.78 -2.97 -8.96
N GLU A 44 -37.05 -3.73 -7.93
CA GLU A 44 -37.42 -3.21 -6.61
C GLU A 44 -36.30 -2.38 -6.01
N THR A 45 -35.06 -2.89 -6.04
CA THR A 45 -33.88 -2.15 -5.54
C THR A 45 -33.68 -0.82 -6.25
N LYS A 46 -33.83 -0.79 -7.59
CA LYS A 46 -33.76 0.48 -8.35
C LYS A 46 -34.86 1.45 -7.94
N ALA A 47 -36.08 0.97 -7.73
CA ALA A 47 -37.18 1.83 -7.27
C ALA A 47 -36.86 2.44 -5.90
N LEU A 48 -36.39 1.64 -4.96
CA LEU A 48 -35.97 2.11 -3.62
C LEU A 48 -34.82 3.13 -3.72
N ILE A 49 -33.83 2.88 -4.57
CA ILE A 49 -32.73 3.84 -4.78
C ILE A 49 -33.27 5.18 -5.31
N MET A 50 -34.21 5.16 -6.24
CA MET A 50 -34.80 6.38 -6.75
C MET A 50 -35.65 7.11 -5.70
N ASP A 51 -36.38 6.38 -4.86
CA ASP A 51 -37.18 6.97 -3.78
C ASP A 51 -36.30 7.65 -2.71
N TYR A 52 -35.17 7.03 -2.34
CA TYR A 52 -34.33 7.57 -1.27
C TYR A 52 -33.28 8.57 -1.75
N PHE A 53 -32.72 8.39 -2.95
CA PHE A 53 -31.60 9.19 -3.43
C PHE A 53 -31.92 10.05 -4.67
N GLY A 54 -33.04 9.77 -5.37
CA GLY A 54 -33.37 10.43 -6.63
C GLY A 54 -33.68 11.91 -6.51
N THR A 55 -33.99 12.42 -5.32
CA THR A 55 -34.28 13.83 -5.03
C THR A 55 -33.03 14.63 -4.64
N ILE A 56 -31.89 13.98 -4.44
CA ILE A 56 -30.66 14.66 -4.06
C ILE A 56 -30.07 15.33 -5.30
N GLU A 57 -29.94 16.65 -5.24
CA GLU A 57 -29.39 17.44 -6.33
C GLU A 57 -27.89 17.29 -6.47
N ASN A 58 -27.39 17.34 -7.70
CA ASN A 58 -25.96 17.34 -7.96
C ASN A 58 -25.35 18.71 -7.68
N ASN A 59 -24.18 18.72 -7.04
CA ASN A 59 -23.40 19.94 -6.95
C ASN A 59 -22.47 20.07 -8.18
N ALA A 60 -22.66 21.12 -8.97
CA ALA A 60 -21.90 21.36 -10.19
C ALA A 60 -20.40 21.64 -9.94
N GLU A 61 -20.06 22.11 -8.75
CA GLU A 61 -18.66 22.41 -8.35
C GLU A 61 -17.92 21.21 -7.77
N SER A 62 -18.63 20.10 -7.51
CA SER A 62 -18.00 18.86 -7.08
C SER A 62 -17.28 18.22 -8.28
N ASN A 63 -16.26 17.44 -8.06
CA ASN A 63 -15.45 16.72 -9.06
C ASN A 63 -14.22 17.44 -9.61
N VAL A 64 -13.75 18.48 -8.96
CA VAL A 64 -12.40 18.98 -9.26
C VAL A 64 -11.37 18.00 -8.69
N LYS A 65 -10.94 17.06 -9.52
CA LYS A 65 -9.79 16.21 -9.16
C LYS A 65 -8.55 17.10 -9.12
N LEU A 66 -7.92 17.18 -7.95
CA LEU A 66 -6.63 17.86 -7.82
C LEU A 66 -5.56 17.01 -8.54
N GLU A 67 -4.92 17.60 -9.55
CA GLU A 67 -3.73 17.00 -10.15
C GLU A 67 -2.52 17.36 -9.28
N ILE A 68 -2.13 16.40 -8.44
CA ILE A 68 -0.94 16.54 -7.59
C ILE A 68 0.21 15.81 -8.28
N THR A 69 1.29 16.56 -8.51
CA THR A 69 2.55 15.98 -9.01
C THR A 69 3.57 16.01 -7.87
N GLU A 70 4.00 14.83 -7.46
CA GLU A 70 5.10 14.72 -6.50
C GLU A 70 6.44 15.01 -7.19
N PRO A 71 7.32 15.80 -6.56
CA PRO A 71 8.65 16.02 -7.10
C PRO A 71 9.47 14.73 -7.09
N ALA A 72 10.29 14.55 -8.13
CA ALA A 72 11.18 13.39 -8.20
C ALA A 72 12.15 13.36 -6.99
N ILE A 73 12.42 12.16 -6.51
CA ILE A 73 13.47 11.94 -5.51
C ILE A 73 14.79 11.82 -6.26
N GLU A 74 15.61 12.86 -6.19
CA GLU A 74 16.89 12.93 -6.91
C GLU A 74 18.04 12.23 -6.15
N GLU A 75 17.92 12.15 -4.82
CA GLU A 75 18.94 11.53 -3.96
C GLU A 75 18.31 10.74 -2.82
N THR A 76 19.06 9.79 -2.28
CA THR A 76 18.62 9.03 -1.09
C THR A 76 18.54 9.93 0.13
N ARG A 77 17.40 9.94 0.80
CA ARG A 77 17.18 10.65 2.06
C ARG A 77 17.29 9.67 3.22
N TYR A 78 17.93 10.10 4.29
CA TYR A 78 18.10 9.30 5.50
C TYR A 78 17.39 9.99 6.66
N ALA A 79 16.73 9.19 7.49
CA ALA A 79 16.15 9.63 8.75
C ALA A 79 16.36 8.54 9.81
N THR A 80 16.52 8.96 11.06
CA THR A 80 16.56 8.05 12.21
C THR A 80 15.57 8.56 13.25
N GLU A 81 14.66 7.70 13.66
CA GLU A 81 13.67 7.97 14.69
C GLU A 81 13.95 7.09 15.91
N TYR A 82 13.76 7.65 17.08
CA TYR A 82 13.94 6.96 18.36
C TYR A 82 12.61 6.93 19.11
N ASP A 83 12.16 5.73 19.47
CA ASP A 83 11.00 5.53 20.33
C ASP A 83 11.42 4.74 21.56
N THR A 84 11.22 5.32 22.74
CA THR A 84 11.58 4.71 24.02
C THR A 84 10.81 3.43 24.33
N ASN A 85 9.68 3.20 23.66
CA ASN A 85 8.85 2.00 23.81
C ASN A 85 9.30 0.87 22.88
N ILE A 86 10.14 1.14 21.88
CA ILE A 86 10.66 0.17 20.92
C ILE A 86 12.07 -0.24 21.32
N GLN A 87 12.24 -1.52 21.64
CA GLN A 87 13.53 -2.06 22.08
C GLN A 87 14.32 -2.75 20.96
N ILE A 88 13.70 -2.95 19.80
CA ILE A 88 14.30 -3.70 18.70
C ILE A 88 14.44 -2.78 17.50
N PRO A 89 15.67 -2.55 16.99
CA PRO A 89 15.89 -1.69 15.86
C PRO A 89 15.32 -2.27 14.56
N ALA A 90 14.86 -1.39 13.69
CA ALA A 90 14.41 -1.73 12.33
C ALA A 90 15.14 -0.90 11.28
N TYR A 91 15.37 -1.48 10.12
CA TYR A 91 15.92 -0.80 8.95
C TYR A 91 14.93 -0.87 7.80
N ILE A 92 14.51 0.29 7.30
CA ILE A 92 13.43 0.40 6.32
C ILE A 92 13.88 1.25 5.13
N PHE A 93 13.59 0.77 3.94
CA PHE A 93 13.69 1.53 2.69
C PHE A 93 12.28 1.78 2.15
N SER A 94 12.10 2.94 1.52
CA SER A 94 10.88 3.23 0.77
C SER A 94 11.21 3.87 -0.57
N TYR A 95 10.50 3.46 -1.61
CA TYR A 95 10.61 3.96 -2.97
C TYR A 95 9.26 4.42 -3.47
N ILE A 96 9.22 5.47 -4.29
CA ILE A 96 7.99 5.82 -5.01
C ILE A 96 7.78 4.81 -6.12
N THR A 97 6.53 4.39 -6.31
CA THR A 97 6.13 3.37 -7.28
C THR A 97 5.03 3.86 -8.20
N PRO A 98 4.84 3.21 -9.36
CA PRO A 98 3.75 3.49 -10.28
C PRO A 98 2.36 3.36 -9.65
N LYS A 99 1.37 3.88 -10.36
CA LYS A 99 -0.06 3.81 -10.00
C LYS A 99 -0.56 2.39 -9.88
N SER A 100 -1.57 2.16 -9.06
CA SER A 100 -2.18 0.84 -8.83
C SER A 100 -2.73 0.17 -10.09
N VAL A 101 -3.10 0.96 -11.11
CA VAL A 101 -3.64 0.46 -12.39
C VAL A 101 -2.56 0.07 -13.39
N GLU A 102 -1.29 0.36 -13.11
CA GLU A 102 -0.17 0.03 -13.99
C GLU A 102 0.31 -1.40 -13.76
N LYS A 103 0.79 -2.05 -14.83
CA LYS A 103 1.27 -3.45 -14.75
C LYS A 103 2.42 -3.63 -13.78
N ASP A 104 3.25 -2.61 -13.63
CA ASP A 104 4.42 -2.66 -12.75
C ASP A 104 4.02 -2.74 -11.27
N ALA A 105 2.83 -2.25 -10.88
CA ALA A 105 2.33 -2.43 -9.52
C ALA A 105 2.17 -3.93 -9.18
N TYR A 106 1.60 -4.73 -10.09
CA TYR A 106 1.49 -6.19 -9.91
C TYR A 106 2.87 -6.85 -9.89
N THR A 107 3.80 -6.38 -10.71
CA THR A 107 5.18 -6.90 -10.71
C THR A 107 5.85 -6.68 -9.35
N LEU A 108 5.62 -5.55 -8.70
CA LEU A 108 6.15 -5.25 -7.37
C LEU A 108 5.56 -6.17 -6.28
N ASP A 109 4.32 -6.62 -6.42
CA ASP A 109 3.73 -7.61 -5.51
C ASP A 109 4.43 -8.97 -5.63
N TYR A 110 4.75 -9.39 -6.87
CA TYR A 110 5.57 -10.59 -7.09
C TYR A 110 6.97 -10.44 -6.49
N ILE A 111 7.62 -9.29 -6.67
CA ILE A 111 8.93 -8.99 -6.09
C ILE A 111 8.87 -9.07 -4.56
N SER A 112 7.83 -8.51 -3.94
CA SER A 112 7.62 -8.60 -2.49
C SER A 112 7.56 -10.05 -2.01
N SER A 113 6.80 -10.88 -2.72
CA SER A 113 6.65 -12.29 -2.38
C SER A 113 7.94 -13.09 -2.57
N ILE A 114 8.75 -12.78 -3.60
CA ILE A 114 10.07 -13.40 -3.81
C ILE A 114 11.02 -13.03 -2.68
N LEU A 115 11.04 -11.75 -2.30
CA LEU A 115 11.99 -11.24 -1.32
C LEU A 115 11.65 -11.65 0.10
N THR A 116 10.37 -11.58 0.49
CA THR A 116 9.94 -11.73 1.90
C THR A 116 8.71 -12.61 2.12
N GLY A 117 8.15 -13.23 1.07
CA GLY A 117 6.94 -14.07 1.14
C GLY A 117 7.16 -15.41 1.82
N GLY A 118 7.25 -15.39 3.17
CA GLY A 118 7.42 -16.56 4.03
C GLY A 118 8.86 -17.05 4.14
N ASN A 119 9.05 -18.12 4.90
CA ASN A 119 10.37 -18.62 5.30
C ASN A 119 11.25 -19.12 4.14
N SER A 120 10.66 -19.41 2.98
CA SER A 120 11.40 -19.84 1.79
C SER A 120 11.83 -18.68 0.89
N SER A 121 11.50 -17.46 1.24
CA SER A 121 11.85 -16.25 0.48
C SER A 121 13.35 -15.92 0.56
N ARG A 122 13.83 -15.13 -0.41
CA ARG A 122 15.27 -14.88 -0.57
C ARG A 122 15.88 -14.14 0.60
N MET A 123 15.25 -13.04 1.04
CA MET A 123 15.75 -12.26 2.18
C MET A 123 15.61 -13.02 3.50
N TYR A 124 14.52 -13.77 3.70
CA TYR A 124 14.38 -14.57 4.90
C TYR A 124 15.50 -15.59 5.02
N LYS A 125 15.73 -16.40 3.99
CA LYS A 125 16.84 -17.37 3.98
C LYS A 125 18.20 -16.73 4.17
N ARG A 126 18.43 -15.55 3.61
CA ARG A 126 19.70 -14.88 3.72
C ARG A 126 19.90 -14.24 5.07
N MET A 127 18.98 -13.37 5.50
CA MET A 127 19.17 -12.51 6.67
C MET A 127 18.74 -13.18 7.99
N VAL A 128 17.72 -14.04 7.96
CA VAL A 128 17.20 -14.71 9.15
C VAL A 128 17.90 -16.07 9.38
N ASP A 129 17.90 -16.94 8.36
CA ASP A 129 18.40 -18.30 8.52
C ASP A 129 19.94 -18.38 8.48
N LYS A 130 20.54 -17.76 7.45
CA LYS A 130 21.98 -17.91 7.19
C LYS A 130 22.82 -16.92 7.98
N ASP A 131 22.62 -15.64 7.75
CA ASP A 131 23.45 -14.57 8.32
C ASP A 131 23.03 -14.24 9.76
N LYS A 132 21.79 -14.55 10.14
CA LYS A 132 21.20 -14.38 11.48
C LYS A 132 21.27 -12.94 12.00
N VAL A 133 21.20 -11.97 11.08
CA VAL A 133 21.24 -10.53 11.37
C VAL A 133 19.86 -9.91 11.55
N ALA A 134 18.82 -10.61 11.16
CA ALA A 134 17.44 -10.18 11.29
C ALA A 134 16.58 -11.20 12.04
N LEU A 135 15.56 -10.72 12.73
CA LEU A 135 14.46 -11.51 13.29
C LEU A 135 13.36 -11.72 12.28
N GLN A 136 13.11 -10.69 11.47
CA GLN A 136 12.08 -10.68 10.45
C GLN A 136 12.50 -9.78 9.30
N VAL A 137 12.02 -10.11 8.10
CA VAL A 137 12.14 -9.28 6.90
C VAL A 137 10.76 -8.99 6.37
N LEU A 138 10.59 -7.84 5.75
CA LEU A 138 9.32 -7.41 5.16
C LEU A 138 9.56 -6.71 3.82
N ALA A 139 8.63 -6.89 2.90
CA ALA A 139 8.51 -6.09 1.69
C ALA A 139 7.05 -6.08 1.26
N PHE A 140 6.55 -4.92 0.88
CA PHE A 140 5.20 -4.77 0.36
C PHE A 140 5.11 -3.55 -0.56
N ASN A 141 4.21 -3.64 -1.52
CA ASN A 141 3.83 -2.56 -2.41
C ASN A 141 2.50 -1.98 -1.95
N GLN A 142 2.51 -0.70 -1.61
CA GLN A 142 1.29 0.05 -1.31
C GLN A 142 0.96 0.92 -2.52
N ALA A 143 0.29 0.32 -3.50
CA ALA A 143 -0.11 1.00 -4.71
C ALA A 143 -1.37 1.83 -4.49
N ASN A 144 -1.33 3.12 -4.76
CA ASN A 144 -2.45 4.04 -4.69
C ASN A 144 -2.84 4.53 -6.09
N GLN A 145 -3.86 5.36 -6.16
CA GLN A 145 -4.44 5.82 -7.43
C GLN A 145 -3.47 6.65 -8.28
N ASP A 146 -2.72 7.54 -7.66
CA ASP A 146 -1.83 8.46 -8.38
C ASP A 146 -0.37 8.01 -8.37
N TYR A 147 0.11 7.46 -7.29
CA TYR A 147 1.40 6.77 -7.13
C TYR A 147 1.35 5.94 -5.84
N GLY A 148 2.32 5.09 -5.64
CA GLY A 148 2.42 4.27 -4.43
C GLY A 148 3.79 4.36 -3.78
N THR A 149 3.98 3.52 -2.77
CA THR A 149 5.28 3.31 -2.14
C THR A 149 5.59 1.82 -2.08
N TYR A 150 6.81 1.47 -2.44
CA TYR A 150 7.35 0.15 -2.18
C TYR A 150 8.22 0.22 -0.94
N THR A 151 7.83 -0.49 0.09
CA THR A 151 8.54 -0.52 1.35
C THR A 151 9.16 -1.89 1.57
N MET A 152 10.43 -1.91 1.97
CA MET A 152 11.12 -3.12 2.36
C MET A 152 11.99 -2.85 3.58
N GLY A 153 12.22 -3.87 4.40
CA GLY A 153 12.98 -3.70 5.61
C GLY A 153 13.26 -4.99 6.37
N ALA A 154 13.93 -4.81 7.48
CA ALA A 154 14.24 -5.88 8.41
C ALA A 154 14.12 -5.39 9.86
N ILE A 155 13.58 -6.26 10.72
CA ILE A 155 13.67 -6.13 12.16
C ILE A 155 14.98 -6.83 12.59
N ILE A 156 15.84 -6.09 13.24
CA ILE A 156 17.24 -6.47 13.43
C ILE A 156 17.40 -7.33 14.68
N LYS A 157 18.33 -8.26 14.62
CA LYS A 157 18.70 -9.08 15.75
C LYS A 157 20.00 -8.56 16.38
N GLY A 158 19.89 -8.07 17.62
CA GLY A 158 21.05 -7.56 18.36
C GLY A 158 21.50 -6.17 17.90
N GLU A 159 22.79 -5.90 17.96
CA GLU A 159 23.38 -4.64 17.52
C GLU A 159 23.43 -4.56 15.99
N PRO A 160 22.89 -3.50 15.37
CA PRO A 160 22.81 -3.40 13.92
C PRO A 160 24.15 -2.96 13.30
N ASP A 161 24.57 -3.69 12.27
CA ASP A 161 25.53 -3.20 11.29
C ASP A 161 24.75 -2.73 10.05
N TRP A 162 24.51 -1.43 9.97
CA TRP A 162 23.67 -0.82 8.93
C TRP A 162 24.23 -1.02 7.52
N ASP A 163 25.54 -1.02 7.36
CA ASP A 163 26.20 -1.19 6.07
C ASP A 163 26.08 -2.63 5.56
N ILE A 164 26.24 -3.60 6.44
CA ILE A 164 26.03 -5.02 6.12
C ILE A 164 24.56 -5.27 5.76
N LEU A 165 23.61 -4.72 6.51
CA LEU A 165 22.18 -4.87 6.24
C LEU A 165 21.81 -4.28 4.88
N LYS A 166 22.21 -3.04 4.65
CA LYS A 166 21.97 -2.37 3.36
C LYS A 166 22.59 -3.15 2.20
N SER A 167 23.86 -3.51 2.31
CA SER A 167 24.57 -4.26 1.26
C SER A 167 23.92 -5.62 0.98
N THR A 168 23.44 -6.32 2.00
CA THR A 168 22.76 -7.61 1.84
C THR A 168 21.44 -7.46 1.10
N MET A 169 20.64 -6.44 1.44
CA MET A 169 19.38 -6.14 0.77
C MET A 169 19.60 -5.71 -0.68
N ASP A 170 20.57 -4.83 -0.91
CA ASP A 170 20.94 -4.37 -2.27
C ASP A 170 21.40 -5.55 -3.17
N GLN A 171 22.12 -6.53 -2.61
CA GLN A 171 22.53 -7.73 -3.33
C GLN A 171 21.34 -8.58 -3.77
N GLU A 172 20.34 -8.77 -2.92
CA GLU A 172 19.15 -9.56 -3.29
C GLU A 172 18.31 -8.83 -4.35
N ILE A 173 18.18 -7.50 -4.26
CA ILE A 173 17.54 -6.68 -5.29
C ILE A 173 18.31 -6.81 -6.60
N LYS A 174 19.65 -6.68 -6.56
CA LYS A 174 20.50 -6.77 -7.76
C LYS A 174 20.39 -8.12 -8.46
N LYS A 175 20.24 -9.21 -7.70
CA LYS A 175 19.99 -10.53 -8.28
C LYS A 175 18.67 -10.57 -9.07
N LEU A 176 17.60 -9.96 -8.55
CA LEU A 176 16.32 -9.88 -9.27
C LEU A 176 16.41 -9.04 -10.53
N GLN A 177 17.25 -8.02 -10.55
CA GLN A 177 17.47 -7.18 -11.73
C GLN A 177 18.29 -7.87 -12.84
N THR A 178 19.08 -8.86 -12.49
CA THR A 178 20.09 -9.45 -13.40
C THR A 178 19.88 -10.93 -13.71
N VAL A 179 19.10 -11.63 -12.92
CA VAL A 179 18.88 -13.08 -13.06
C VAL A 179 17.38 -13.37 -12.98
N LEU A 180 16.88 -14.04 -14.01
CA LEU A 180 15.49 -14.51 -14.00
C LEU A 180 15.24 -15.49 -12.85
N ILE A 181 14.04 -15.44 -12.29
CA ILE A 181 13.59 -16.43 -11.30
C ILE A 181 13.48 -17.81 -11.95
N SER A 182 13.65 -18.87 -11.16
CA SER A 182 13.48 -20.22 -11.66
C SER A 182 12.00 -20.55 -11.91
N ASP A 183 11.72 -21.49 -12.84
CA ASP A 183 10.36 -21.94 -13.12
C ASP A 183 9.65 -22.46 -11.85
N LYS A 184 10.38 -23.12 -10.96
CA LYS A 184 9.85 -23.59 -9.68
C LYS A 184 9.42 -22.43 -8.77
N GLU A 185 10.20 -21.36 -8.71
CA GLU A 185 9.90 -20.17 -7.92
C GLU A 185 8.70 -19.42 -8.53
N TYR A 186 8.67 -19.29 -9.86
CA TYR A 186 7.55 -18.70 -10.59
C TYR A 186 6.24 -19.48 -10.36
N GLN A 187 6.26 -20.80 -10.54
CA GLN A 187 5.09 -21.64 -10.31
C GLN A 187 4.54 -21.59 -8.89
N LYS A 188 5.46 -21.54 -7.89
CA LYS A 188 5.08 -21.34 -6.48
C LYS A 188 4.30 -20.03 -6.30
N LEU A 189 4.79 -18.94 -6.90
CA LEU A 189 4.16 -17.62 -6.80
C LEU A 189 2.79 -17.61 -7.49
N GLN A 190 2.70 -18.14 -8.69
CA GLN A 190 1.42 -18.28 -9.39
C GLN A 190 0.38 -18.98 -8.51
N ASN A 191 0.71 -20.15 -7.98
CA ASN A 191 -0.19 -20.90 -7.12
C ASN A 191 -0.59 -20.11 -5.87
N GLN A 192 0.33 -19.36 -5.28
CA GLN A 192 0.05 -18.54 -4.11
C GLN A 192 -0.91 -17.38 -4.44
N PHE A 193 -0.66 -16.64 -5.51
CA PHE A 193 -1.53 -15.54 -5.93
C PHE A 193 -2.92 -16.04 -6.34
N GLU A 194 -2.99 -17.15 -7.08
CA GLU A 194 -4.25 -17.77 -7.46
C GLU A 194 -5.05 -18.25 -6.25
N THR A 195 -4.39 -18.88 -5.27
CA THR A 195 -5.02 -19.29 -4.02
C THR A 195 -5.55 -18.09 -3.24
N ASN A 196 -4.76 -17.03 -3.10
CA ASN A 196 -5.17 -15.80 -2.43
C ASN A 196 -6.38 -15.15 -3.12
N TYR A 197 -6.37 -15.12 -4.47
CA TYR A 197 -7.48 -14.58 -5.25
C TYR A 197 -8.77 -15.39 -5.04
N VAL A 198 -8.70 -16.71 -5.10
CA VAL A 198 -9.85 -17.58 -4.85
C VAL A 198 -10.39 -17.41 -3.44
N GLN A 199 -9.51 -17.38 -2.44
CA GLN A 199 -9.91 -17.18 -1.04
C GLN A 199 -10.55 -15.82 -0.79
N ALA A 200 -9.98 -14.74 -1.36
CA ALA A 200 -10.52 -13.40 -1.21
C ALA A 200 -11.90 -13.21 -1.86
N ASN A 201 -12.24 -14.05 -2.86
CA ASN A 201 -13.50 -13.99 -3.59
C ASN A 201 -14.43 -15.18 -3.27
N SER A 202 -14.17 -15.94 -2.23
CA SER A 202 -14.95 -17.15 -1.88
C SER A 202 -16.24 -16.84 -1.09
N SER A 203 -16.39 -15.61 -0.61
CA SER A 203 -17.61 -15.12 0.07
C SER A 203 -18.00 -13.76 -0.48
N VAL A 204 -19.31 -13.55 -0.59
CA VAL A 204 -19.91 -12.24 -0.93
C VAL A 204 -20.09 -11.44 0.36
#